data_55b22fe39510e6fdc0a39741fbdd8fd1
#
_entry.id   55b22fe39510e6fdc0a39741fbdd8fd1
#
_cell.length_a   1.000
_cell.length_b   1.000
_cell.length_c   1.000
_cell.angle_alpha   90.00
_cell.angle_beta   90.00
_cell.angle_gamma   90.00
#
_symmetry.space_group_name_H-M   'P 1'
#
loop_
_entity.id
_entity.type
_entity.pdbx_description
1 polymer ?
#
loop_
_entity_poly.entity_id
_entity_poly.type
_entity_poly.pdbx_seq_one_letter_code
_entity_poly.pdbx_strand_id
1 'polypeptide(L)'
;EIYLAKEVQKDIFNQIAKVGLKIQKVDNQKAQALARGGNHQGFLAKVKDYEFATLNEIKKSDYLVILYGLSDVGNIGAIVRTAYALGAGGIVIVGKNESLAMQGVVRASSGAAYELPIALCTDGLSFINELKQVGFKIYAANAGGKSTKEFEFGPKTALIMGSEGEGIPNKVLQKCDESLGINMRKDWDSLNVSVAFGILFDRIING
;
A
#
# COMPACT_ATOMS: atom_id res chain seq x y z
N GLU A 1 11.71 -20.32 -6.83
CA GLU A 1 11.66 -21.05 -8.10
C GLU A 1 10.84 -20.26 -9.12
N ILE A 2 11.25 -20.34 -10.39
CA ILE A 2 10.55 -19.69 -11.51
C ILE A 2 10.00 -20.78 -12.44
N TYR A 3 8.75 -20.62 -12.87
CA TYR A 3 8.11 -21.50 -13.84
C TYR A 3 7.80 -20.70 -15.10
N LEU A 4 8.20 -21.24 -16.25
CA LEU A 4 8.03 -20.63 -17.56
C LEU A 4 7.14 -21.52 -18.43
N ALA A 5 5.97 -21.03 -18.80
CA ALA A 5 5.03 -21.69 -19.70
C ALA A 5 5.11 -21.18 -21.16
N LYS A 6 5.99 -20.22 -21.41
CA LYS A 6 6.29 -19.70 -22.75
C LYS A 6 7.77 -19.41 -22.89
N GLU A 7 8.20 -19.22 -24.12
CA GLU A 7 9.55 -18.73 -24.38
C GLU A 7 9.74 -17.30 -23.87
N VAL A 8 10.92 -17.06 -23.34
CA VAL A 8 11.32 -15.78 -22.74
C VAL A 8 12.43 -15.20 -23.59
N GLN A 9 12.44 -13.88 -23.72
CA GLN A 9 13.57 -13.19 -24.34
C GLN A 9 14.88 -13.58 -23.64
N LYS A 10 15.92 -13.79 -24.44
CA LYS A 10 17.23 -14.27 -23.97
C LYS A 10 17.79 -13.42 -22.82
N ASP A 11 17.57 -12.12 -22.87
CA ASP A 11 18.06 -11.18 -21.87
C ASP A 11 17.39 -11.41 -20.51
N ILE A 12 16.07 -11.58 -20.50
CA ILE A 12 15.30 -11.88 -19.28
C ILE A 12 15.71 -13.23 -18.72
N PHE A 13 15.87 -14.25 -19.57
CA PHE A 13 16.34 -15.56 -19.15
C PHE A 13 17.72 -15.46 -18.49
N ASN A 14 18.65 -14.73 -19.10
CA ASN A 14 19.99 -14.55 -18.57
C ASN A 14 19.98 -13.79 -17.23
N GLN A 15 19.11 -12.79 -17.07
CA GLN A 15 18.96 -12.07 -15.79
C GLN A 15 18.48 -13.03 -14.69
N ILE A 16 17.46 -13.85 -14.96
CA ILE A 16 16.94 -14.83 -14.01
C ILE A 16 18.02 -15.86 -13.65
N ALA A 17 18.77 -16.35 -14.66
CA ALA A 17 19.83 -17.33 -14.46
C ALA A 17 21.00 -16.78 -13.62
N LYS A 18 21.37 -15.50 -13.80
CA LYS A 18 22.42 -14.83 -13.01
C LYS A 18 22.10 -14.77 -11.52
N VAL A 19 20.81 -14.71 -11.16
CA VAL A 19 20.37 -14.71 -9.74
C VAL A 19 20.44 -16.10 -9.12
N GLY A 20 20.75 -17.14 -9.90
CA GLY A 20 20.90 -18.52 -9.40
C GLY A 20 19.57 -19.18 -9.04
N LEU A 21 18.45 -18.66 -9.53
CA LEU A 21 17.14 -19.23 -9.27
C LEU A 21 16.88 -20.47 -10.14
N LYS A 22 16.24 -21.49 -9.53
CA LYS A 22 15.81 -22.67 -10.25
C LYS A 22 14.70 -22.30 -11.24
N ILE A 23 14.96 -22.57 -12.52
CA ILE A 23 13.99 -22.33 -13.61
C ILE A 23 13.43 -23.68 -14.06
N GLN A 24 12.12 -23.78 -14.17
CA GLN A 24 11.41 -24.95 -14.69
C GLN A 24 10.53 -24.53 -15.88
N LYS A 25 10.71 -25.22 -17.02
CA LYS A 25 9.75 -25.12 -18.13
C LYS A 25 8.53 -25.98 -17.80
N VAL A 26 7.35 -25.45 -17.98
CA VAL A 26 6.08 -26.12 -17.72
C VAL A 26 5.13 -25.89 -18.89
N ASP A 27 4.19 -26.81 -19.10
CA ASP A 27 3.10 -26.61 -20.03
C ASP A 27 2.03 -25.64 -19.47
N ASN A 28 1.12 -25.22 -20.33
CA ASN A 28 0.04 -24.29 -19.93
C ASN A 28 -0.90 -24.90 -18.89
N GLN A 29 -1.13 -26.22 -18.93
CA GLN A 29 -2.03 -26.90 -18.00
C GLN A 29 -1.43 -26.85 -16.58
N LYS A 30 -0.16 -27.19 -16.44
CA LYS A 30 0.57 -27.09 -15.17
C LYS A 30 0.70 -25.66 -14.68
N ALA A 31 0.97 -24.70 -15.58
CA ALA A 31 1.02 -23.29 -15.26
C ALA A 31 -0.33 -22.76 -14.73
N GLN A 32 -1.44 -23.15 -15.36
CA GLN A 32 -2.77 -22.77 -14.93
C GLN A 32 -3.14 -23.36 -13.56
N ALA A 33 -2.74 -24.60 -13.30
CA ALA A 33 -2.91 -25.23 -11.99
C ALA A 33 -2.10 -24.50 -10.90
N LEU A 34 -0.84 -24.16 -11.18
CA LEU A 34 0.00 -23.38 -10.26
C LEU A 34 -0.54 -21.98 -10.02
N ALA A 35 -1.10 -21.34 -11.05
CA ALA A 35 -1.72 -20.01 -10.96
C ALA A 35 -3.08 -20.02 -10.25
N ARG A 36 -3.63 -21.18 -9.91
CA ARG A 36 -4.95 -21.35 -9.27
C ARG A 36 -6.04 -20.57 -10.01
N GLY A 37 -6.07 -20.62 -11.33
CA GLY A 37 -7.00 -19.89 -12.17
C GLY A 37 -6.64 -18.42 -12.44
N GLY A 38 -5.56 -17.91 -11.89
CA GLY A 38 -5.08 -16.54 -12.12
C GLY A 38 -4.45 -16.36 -13.52
N ASN A 39 -4.42 -15.11 -14.00
CA ASN A 39 -3.73 -14.78 -15.24
C ASN A 39 -2.22 -14.70 -15.01
N HIS A 40 -1.48 -15.71 -15.46
CA HIS A 40 -0.02 -15.83 -15.26
C HIS A 40 0.83 -15.33 -16.44
N GLN A 41 0.21 -15.05 -17.58
CA GLN A 41 0.90 -14.58 -18.81
C GLN A 41 2.14 -15.40 -19.21
N GLY A 42 2.23 -16.65 -18.79
CA GLY A 42 3.35 -17.56 -19.05
C GLY A 42 4.49 -17.51 -18.03
N PHE A 43 4.37 -16.71 -16.97
CA PHE A 43 5.39 -16.56 -15.92
C PHE A 43 4.78 -16.77 -14.54
N LEU A 44 5.42 -17.63 -13.74
CA LEU A 44 5.06 -17.80 -12.34
C LEU A 44 6.34 -17.87 -11.49
N ALA A 45 6.23 -17.37 -10.28
CA ALA A 45 7.28 -17.48 -9.28
C ALA A 45 6.72 -18.08 -7.99
N LYS A 46 7.40 -19.09 -7.45
CA LYS A 46 7.17 -19.54 -6.09
C LYS A 46 8.07 -18.72 -5.19
N VAL A 47 7.45 -17.87 -4.38
CA VAL A 47 8.12 -17.01 -3.41
C VAL A 47 7.91 -17.52 -1.98
N LYS A 48 8.66 -17.02 -1.02
CA LYS A 48 8.40 -17.21 0.41
C LYS A 48 7.13 -16.47 0.80
N ASP A 49 6.60 -16.78 1.98
CA ASP A 49 5.53 -16.00 2.57
C ASP A 49 5.98 -14.54 2.73
N TYR A 50 5.03 -13.62 2.64
CA TYR A 50 5.32 -12.21 2.79
C TYR A 50 5.68 -11.89 4.25
N GLU A 51 6.80 -11.24 4.45
CA GLU A 51 7.27 -10.84 5.78
C GLU A 51 6.85 -9.40 6.06
N PHE A 52 5.95 -9.23 7.03
CA PHE A 52 5.51 -7.91 7.46
C PHE A 52 6.56 -7.26 8.37
N ALA A 53 6.72 -5.95 8.21
CA ALA A 53 7.49 -5.15 9.14
C ALA A 53 6.79 -5.06 10.50
N THR A 54 7.53 -4.79 11.55
CA THR A 54 6.96 -4.50 12.86
C THR A 54 6.49 -3.04 12.96
N LEU A 55 5.50 -2.76 13.80
CA LEU A 55 5.06 -1.39 14.09
C LEU A 55 6.20 -0.53 14.65
N ASN A 56 7.14 -1.13 15.37
CA ASN A 56 8.30 -0.42 15.90
C ASN A 56 9.30 0.01 14.82
N GLU A 57 9.46 -0.77 13.76
CA GLU A 57 10.25 -0.37 12.58
C GLU A 57 9.58 0.77 11.84
N ILE A 58 8.27 0.68 11.60
CA ILE A 58 7.49 1.71 10.90
C ILE A 58 7.60 3.08 11.62
N LYS A 59 7.51 3.13 12.95
CA LYS A 59 7.59 4.37 13.74
C LYS A 59 8.92 5.14 13.59
N LYS A 60 9.96 4.50 13.08
CA LYS A 60 11.27 5.15 12.84
C LYS A 60 11.30 5.98 11.55
N SER A 61 10.37 5.74 10.65
CA SER A 61 10.25 6.45 9.37
C SER A 61 9.67 7.85 9.54
N ASP A 62 9.68 8.64 8.49
CA ASP A 62 9.22 10.04 8.54
C ASP A 62 7.82 10.24 7.96
N TYR A 63 7.52 9.67 6.80
CA TYR A 63 6.22 9.80 6.13
C TYR A 63 5.52 8.45 6.12
N LEU A 64 4.38 8.36 6.80
CA LEU A 64 3.64 7.12 6.95
C LEU A 64 2.27 7.20 6.29
N VAL A 65 1.82 6.06 5.81
CA VAL A 65 0.45 5.87 5.30
C VAL A 65 -0.27 4.84 6.17
N ILE A 66 -1.47 5.18 6.63
CA ILE A 66 -2.30 4.30 7.44
C ILE A 66 -3.57 4.00 6.66
N LEU A 67 -3.77 2.75 6.29
CA LEU A 67 -4.95 2.27 5.57
C LEU A 67 -5.93 1.69 6.58
N TYR A 68 -7.03 2.39 6.83
CA TYR A 68 -7.98 2.02 7.86
C TYR A 68 -9.20 1.32 7.24
N GLY A 69 -9.32 0.02 7.45
CA GLY A 69 -10.44 -0.79 6.96
C GLY A 69 -10.46 -1.03 5.44
N LEU A 70 -9.36 -0.76 4.72
CA LEU A 70 -9.24 -1.11 3.30
C LEU A 70 -9.02 -2.62 3.15
N SER A 71 -9.77 -3.25 2.24
CA SER A 71 -9.69 -4.69 1.95
C SER A 71 -9.46 -4.99 0.47
N ASP A 72 -9.75 -4.04 -0.44
CA ASP A 72 -9.53 -4.23 -1.87
C ASP A 72 -8.03 -4.23 -2.20
N VAL A 73 -7.53 -5.38 -2.67
CA VAL A 73 -6.11 -5.58 -2.97
C VAL A 73 -5.61 -4.72 -4.12
N GLY A 74 -6.49 -4.32 -5.04
CA GLY A 74 -6.17 -3.43 -6.15
C GLY A 74 -5.89 -2.02 -5.66
N ASN A 75 -6.77 -1.48 -4.81
CA ASN A 75 -6.59 -0.17 -4.19
C ASN A 75 -5.37 -0.16 -3.26
N ILE A 76 -5.21 -1.17 -2.40
CA ILE A 76 -4.05 -1.29 -1.52
C ILE A 76 -2.76 -1.33 -2.36
N GLY A 77 -2.71 -2.15 -3.41
CA GLY A 77 -1.54 -2.26 -4.28
C GLY A 77 -1.21 -0.95 -5.03
N ALA A 78 -2.23 -0.24 -5.53
CA ALA A 78 -2.05 1.06 -6.17
C ALA A 78 -1.50 2.11 -5.18
N ILE A 79 -2.01 2.12 -3.95
CA ILE A 79 -1.50 2.99 -2.87
C ILE A 79 -0.06 2.63 -2.52
N VAL A 80 0.26 1.35 -2.33
CA VAL A 80 1.63 0.87 -2.04
C VAL A 80 2.61 1.33 -3.13
N ARG A 81 2.24 1.16 -4.40
CA ARG A 81 3.07 1.59 -5.53
C ARG A 81 3.31 3.10 -5.53
N THR A 82 2.26 3.88 -5.33
CA THR A 82 2.34 5.35 -5.30
C THR A 82 3.12 5.83 -4.07
N ALA A 83 2.88 5.23 -2.90
CA ALA A 83 3.59 5.54 -1.67
C ALA A 83 5.10 5.29 -1.80
N TYR A 84 5.50 4.15 -2.37
CA TYR A 84 6.90 3.84 -2.64
C TYR A 84 7.51 4.86 -3.61
N ALA A 85 6.84 5.16 -4.72
CA ALA A 85 7.32 6.10 -5.72
C ALA A 85 7.50 7.54 -5.19
N LEU A 86 6.66 7.95 -4.23
CA LEU A 86 6.72 9.27 -3.59
C LEU A 86 7.59 9.30 -2.33
N GLY A 87 8.23 8.20 -1.94
CA GLY A 87 9.16 8.16 -0.82
C GLY A 87 8.53 8.03 0.56
N ALA A 88 7.36 7.40 0.67
CA ALA A 88 6.83 7.00 1.97
C ALA A 88 7.80 6.08 2.70
N GLY A 89 7.94 6.23 4.00
CA GLY A 89 8.78 5.37 4.83
C GLY A 89 8.12 4.06 5.25
N GLY A 90 6.80 3.94 5.09
CA GLY A 90 6.06 2.70 5.38
C GLY A 90 4.56 2.83 5.32
N ILE A 91 3.90 1.67 5.31
CA ILE A 91 2.43 1.56 5.32
C ILE A 91 2.00 0.71 6.51
N VAL A 92 0.93 1.14 7.17
CA VAL A 92 0.24 0.34 8.20
C VAL A 92 -1.18 0.04 7.75
N ILE A 93 -1.51 -1.24 7.67
CA ILE A 93 -2.86 -1.70 7.32
C ILE A 93 -3.59 -2.05 8.62
N VAL A 94 -4.62 -1.26 8.93
CA VAL A 94 -5.41 -1.40 10.16
C VAL A 94 -6.70 -2.14 9.88
N GLY A 95 -6.94 -3.24 10.60
CA GLY A 95 -8.16 -4.02 10.51
C GLY A 95 -7.98 -5.49 10.84
N LYS A 96 -9.03 -6.28 10.63
CA LYS A 96 -8.98 -7.75 10.72
C LYS A 96 -8.38 -8.29 9.41
N ASN A 97 -7.05 -8.38 9.37
CA ASN A 97 -6.30 -8.67 8.14
C ASN A 97 -6.02 -10.16 7.91
N GLU A 98 -6.75 -11.06 8.58
CA GLU A 98 -6.54 -12.52 8.50
C GLU A 98 -6.67 -13.09 7.07
N SER A 99 -7.35 -12.37 6.19
CA SER A 99 -7.58 -12.78 4.79
C SER A 99 -6.90 -11.89 3.74
N LEU A 100 -6.01 -10.98 4.14
CA LEU A 100 -5.35 -10.09 3.17
C LEU A 100 -4.46 -10.89 2.21
N ALA A 101 -4.88 -10.96 0.96
CA ALA A 101 -4.16 -11.67 -0.09
C ALA A 101 -2.92 -10.86 -0.55
N MET A 102 -1.82 -10.92 0.22
CA MET A 102 -0.59 -10.17 -0.09
C MET A 102 -0.04 -10.44 -1.50
N GLN A 103 -0.25 -11.63 -2.06
CA GLN A 103 0.11 -11.92 -3.45
C GLN A 103 -0.62 -10.99 -4.44
N GLY A 104 -1.89 -10.64 -4.15
CA GLY A 104 -2.66 -9.67 -4.93
C GLY A 104 -2.08 -8.26 -4.80
N VAL A 105 -1.73 -7.85 -3.59
CA VAL A 105 -1.10 -6.54 -3.31
C VAL A 105 0.26 -6.42 -4.00
N VAL A 106 1.11 -7.43 -3.90
CA VAL A 106 2.41 -7.49 -4.60
C VAL A 106 2.24 -7.31 -6.11
N ARG A 107 1.28 -8.03 -6.70
CA ARG A 107 1.00 -7.93 -8.13
C ARG A 107 0.45 -6.54 -8.51
N ALA A 108 -0.52 -6.04 -7.77
CA ALA A 108 -1.15 -4.73 -8.04
C ALA A 108 -0.17 -3.57 -7.83
N SER A 109 0.78 -3.70 -6.89
CA SER A 109 1.84 -2.72 -6.66
C SER A 109 3.02 -2.84 -7.63
N SER A 110 3.00 -3.78 -8.59
CA SER A 110 4.14 -4.08 -9.48
C SER A 110 5.43 -4.42 -8.71
N GLY A 111 5.30 -5.07 -7.54
CA GLY A 111 6.42 -5.47 -6.70
C GLY A 111 6.87 -4.45 -5.66
N ALA A 112 6.36 -3.22 -5.69
CA ALA A 112 6.73 -2.19 -4.71
C ALA A 112 6.48 -2.61 -3.23
N ALA A 113 5.55 -3.55 -3.01
CA ALA A 113 5.30 -4.11 -1.69
C ALA A 113 6.51 -4.86 -1.08
N TYR A 114 7.49 -5.27 -1.88
CA TYR A 114 8.73 -5.86 -1.35
C TYR A 114 9.77 -4.82 -0.93
N GLU A 115 9.63 -3.60 -1.41
CA GLU A 115 10.58 -2.51 -1.18
C GLU A 115 10.13 -1.56 -0.07
N LEU A 116 8.81 -1.39 0.08
CA LEU A 116 8.21 -0.51 1.09
C LEU A 116 7.79 -1.32 2.32
N PRO A 117 8.27 -1.01 3.54
CA PRO A 117 7.85 -1.68 4.76
C PRO A 117 6.33 -1.60 4.95
N ILE A 118 5.67 -2.75 5.12
CA ILE A 118 4.23 -2.84 5.40
C ILE A 118 4.05 -3.58 6.72
N ALA A 119 3.29 -2.99 7.65
CA ALA A 119 2.93 -3.62 8.91
C ALA A 119 1.41 -3.80 9.03
N LEU A 120 0.99 -4.81 9.78
CA LEU A 120 -0.40 -5.03 10.15
C LEU A 120 -0.66 -4.50 11.56
N CYS A 121 -1.83 -3.91 11.77
CA CYS A 121 -2.24 -3.37 13.05
C CYS A 121 -3.70 -3.73 13.32
N THR A 122 -4.00 -4.30 14.48
CA THR A 122 -5.39 -4.59 14.90
C THR A 122 -6.00 -3.47 15.74
N ASP A 123 -5.18 -2.74 16.50
CA ASP A 123 -5.60 -1.61 17.32
C ASP A 123 -5.03 -0.29 16.77
N GLY A 124 -5.72 0.26 15.78
CA GLY A 124 -5.30 1.50 15.13
C GLY A 124 -5.35 2.72 16.06
N LEU A 125 -6.25 2.75 17.06
CA LEU A 125 -6.31 3.87 18.01
C LEU A 125 -5.09 3.92 18.92
N SER A 126 -4.68 2.79 19.46
CA SER A 126 -3.45 2.70 20.25
C SER A 126 -2.23 3.07 19.40
N PHE A 127 -2.16 2.58 18.17
CA PHE A 127 -1.05 2.89 17.28
C PHE A 127 -0.96 4.39 16.95
N ILE A 128 -2.09 5.06 16.69
CA ILE A 128 -2.12 6.51 16.47
C ILE A 128 -1.60 7.27 17.70
N ASN A 129 -2.00 6.87 18.90
CA ASN A 129 -1.48 7.48 20.13
C ASN A 129 0.06 7.29 20.27
N GLU A 130 0.56 6.10 19.94
CA GLU A 130 2.00 5.83 19.92
C GLU A 130 2.76 6.70 18.90
N LEU A 131 2.19 6.90 17.72
CA LEU A 131 2.77 7.78 16.70
C LEU A 131 2.86 9.23 17.21
N LYS A 132 1.81 9.74 17.87
CA LYS A 132 1.83 11.07 18.46
C LYS A 132 2.90 11.22 19.55
N GLN A 133 3.10 10.18 20.37
CA GLN A 133 4.15 10.18 21.40
C GLN A 133 5.57 10.28 20.81
N VAL A 134 5.79 9.78 19.59
CA VAL A 134 7.06 9.90 18.89
C VAL A 134 7.11 11.04 17.87
N GLY A 135 6.17 12.00 17.99
CA GLY A 135 6.21 13.28 17.31
C GLY A 135 5.52 13.34 15.96
N PHE A 136 4.73 12.32 15.56
CA PHE A 136 3.97 12.39 14.32
C PHE A 136 2.78 13.36 14.44
N LYS A 137 2.59 14.14 13.36
CA LYS A 137 1.32 14.79 13.05
C LYS A 137 0.45 13.86 12.21
N ILE A 138 -0.79 13.68 12.63
CA ILE A 138 -1.71 12.72 12.04
C ILE A 138 -2.78 13.47 11.25
N TYR A 139 -2.84 13.20 9.96
CA TYR A 139 -3.81 13.78 9.05
C TYR A 139 -4.78 12.71 8.56
N ALA A 140 -6.06 13.03 8.49
CA ALA A 140 -7.09 12.16 7.96
C ALA A 140 -7.56 12.64 6.59
N ALA A 141 -7.57 11.76 5.59
CA ALA A 141 -8.22 12.05 4.31
C ALA A 141 -9.73 11.99 4.49
N ASN A 142 -10.42 13.12 4.37
CA ASN A 142 -11.85 13.21 4.59
C ASN A 142 -12.50 14.20 3.60
N ALA A 143 -13.65 13.82 3.01
CA ALA A 143 -14.44 14.74 2.20
C ALA A 143 -14.87 15.94 3.07
N GLY A 144 -14.65 17.15 2.61
CA GLY A 144 -14.88 18.36 3.42
C GLY A 144 -13.76 18.72 4.40
N GLY A 145 -12.65 18.02 4.40
CA GLY A 145 -11.42 18.43 5.09
C GLY A 145 -10.83 19.70 4.50
N LYS A 146 -9.91 20.32 5.22
CA LYS A 146 -9.21 21.54 4.79
C LYS A 146 -8.32 21.27 3.59
N SER A 147 -8.08 22.29 2.78
CA SER A 147 -7.16 22.18 1.65
C SER A 147 -5.73 21.93 2.13
N THR A 148 -5.02 21.03 1.46
CA THR A 148 -3.58 20.81 1.74
C THR A 148 -2.73 22.07 1.60
N LYS A 149 -3.21 23.06 0.84
CA LYS A 149 -2.53 24.37 0.68
C LYS A 149 -2.50 25.22 1.96
N GLU A 150 -3.28 24.86 2.97
CA GLU A 150 -3.34 25.57 4.26
C GLU A 150 -2.29 25.06 5.25
N PHE A 151 -1.49 24.05 4.84
CA PHE A 151 -0.54 23.38 5.74
C PHE A 151 0.86 23.35 5.14
N GLU A 152 1.84 23.43 6.03
CA GLU A 152 3.21 23.03 5.79
C GLU A 152 3.41 21.66 6.42
N PHE A 153 3.84 20.70 5.60
CA PHE A 153 4.10 19.33 6.03
C PHE A 153 5.60 19.15 6.26
N GLY A 154 5.95 18.51 7.36
CA GLY A 154 7.32 18.18 7.70
C GLY A 154 7.52 16.68 7.88
N PRO A 155 8.73 16.26 8.24
CA PRO A 155 8.97 14.90 8.68
C PRO A 155 8.06 14.55 9.86
N LYS A 156 7.86 13.24 10.11
CA LYS A 156 6.88 12.75 11.10
C LYS A 156 5.44 13.11 10.76
N THR A 157 5.08 12.97 9.48
CA THR A 157 3.70 13.09 9.00
C THR A 157 3.11 11.71 8.71
N ALA A 158 1.89 11.44 9.19
CA ALA A 158 1.12 10.26 8.86
C ALA A 158 -0.22 10.63 8.23
N LEU A 159 -0.53 10.06 7.06
CA LEU A 159 -1.81 10.22 6.38
C LEU A 159 -2.67 8.97 6.55
N ILE A 160 -3.88 9.13 7.08
CA ILE A 160 -4.87 8.07 7.21
C ILE A 160 -5.81 8.10 6.00
N MET A 161 -5.94 6.95 5.33
CA MET A 161 -6.94 6.72 4.29
C MET A 161 -7.99 5.74 4.82
N GLY A 162 -9.26 6.07 4.69
CA GLY A 162 -10.38 5.21 5.08
C GLY A 162 -10.87 4.31 3.95
N SER A 163 -11.75 3.36 4.27
CA SER A 163 -12.44 2.54 3.28
C SER A 163 -13.43 3.35 2.44
N GLU A 164 -13.76 2.86 1.23
CA GLU A 164 -14.68 3.55 0.31
C GLU A 164 -16.10 3.64 0.84
N GLY A 165 -16.56 2.68 1.65
CA GLY A 165 -17.93 2.65 2.17
C GLY A 165 -18.10 3.39 3.50
N GLU A 166 -17.28 3.06 4.48
CA GLU A 166 -17.42 3.57 5.86
C GLU A 166 -16.52 4.77 6.15
N GLY A 167 -15.53 5.02 5.29
CA GLY A 167 -14.53 6.06 5.51
C GLY A 167 -13.64 5.79 6.71
N ILE A 168 -13.25 6.84 7.41
CA ILE A 168 -12.46 6.77 8.63
C ILE A 168 -13.44 6.87 9.82
N PRO A 169 -13.40 5.93 10.78
CA PRO A 169 -14.30 5.97 11.95
C PRO A 169 -14.16 7.26 12.76
N ASN A 170 -15.28 7.81 13.26
CA ASN A 170 -15.30 9.06 14.01
C ASN A 170 -14.32 9.10 15.19
N LYS A 171 -14.16 7.96 15.91
CA LYS A 171 -13.20 7.85 17.01
C LYS A 171 -11.75 8.04 16.55
N VAL A 172 -11.44 7.66 15.31
CA VAL A 172 -10.12 7.85 14.69
C VAL A 172 -9.96 9.32 14.25
N LEU A 173 -10.97 9.87 13.60
CA LEU A 173 -10.96 11.29 13.19
C LEU A 173 -10.72 12.23 14.38
N GLN A 174 -11.32 11.96 15.54
CA GLN A 174 -11.11 12.74 16.78
C GLN A 174 -9.67 12.65 17.32
N LYS A 175 -8.89 11.67 16.90
CA LYS A 175 -7.47 11.52 17.26
C LYS A 175 -6.51 12.16 16.28
N CYS A 176 -6.99 12.49 15.08
CA CYS A 176 -6.20 13.18 14.08
C CYS A 176 -6.00 14.64 14.47
N ASP A 177 -4.88 15.22 14.04
CA ASP A 177 -4.60 16.62 14.27
C ASP A 177 -5.40 17.51 13.33
N GLU A 178 -5.60 17.03 12.07
CA GLU A 178 -6.41 17.74 11.07
C GLU A 178 -7.01 16.74 10.06
N SER A 179 -8.06 17.19 9.36
CA SER A 179 -8.62 16.50 8.20
C SER A 179 -8.27 17.24 6.92
N LEU A 180 -7.75 16.51 5.94
CA LEU A 180 -7.39 17.01 4.62
C LEU A 180 -8.43 16.60 3.59
N GLY A 181 -8.84 17.55 2.77
CA GLY A 181 -9.80 17.34 1.69
C GLY A 181 -9.26 17.73 0.32
N ILE A 182 -9.86 17.15 -0.71
CA ILE A 182 -9.62 17.53 -2.10
C ILE A 182 -10.80 18.40 -2.55
N ASN A 183 -10.51 19.65 -2.92
CA ASN A 183 -11.54 20.55 -3.41
C ASN A 183 -12.03 20.11 -4.79
N MET A 184 -13.25 19.61 -4.85
CA MET A 184 -13.91 19.24 -6.10
C MET A 184 -14.57 20.47 -6.72
N ARG A 185 -14.44 20.66 -8.03
CA ARG A 185 -15.09 21.76 -8.76
C ARG A 185 -16.55 21.49 -9.12
N LYS A 186 -16.93 20.22 -9.07
CA LYS A 186 -18.31 19.77 -9.32
C LYS A 186 -18.81 19.06 -8.08
N ASP A 187 -20.13 19.04 -7.94
CA ASP A 187 -20.80 18.31 -6.87
C ASP A 187 -20.66 16.80 -7.15
N TRP A 188 -19.71 16.19 -6.46
CA TRP A 188 -19.36 14.78 -6.56
C TRP A 188 -18.89 14.27 -5.20
N ASP A 189 -19.38 13.11 -4.80
CA ASP A 189 -19.23 12.62 -3.42
C ASP A 189 -17.79 12.27 -3.06
N SER A 190 -17.08 11.54 -3.94
CA SER A 190 -15.72 11.07 -3.63
C SER A 190 -14.93 10.66 -4.87
N LEU A 191 -13.62 10.58 -4.73
CA LEU A 191 -12.72 9.92 -5.67
C LEU A 191 -12.41 8.51 -5.20
N ASN A 192 -12.01 7.63 -6.12
CA ASN A 192 -11.40 6.37 -5.74
C ASN A 192 -10.26 6.60 -4.73
N VAL A 193 -10.18 5.77 -3.71
CA VAL A 193 -9.27 5.95 -2.57
C VAL A 193 -7.79 6.03 -2.99
N SER A 194 -7.36 5.27 -3.99
CA SER A 194 -5.98 5.29 -4.46
C SER A 194 -5.65 6.56 -5.25
N VAL A 195 -6.64 7.13 -5.96
CA VAL A 195 -6.52 8.42 -6.64
C VAL A 195 -6.45 9.55 -5.62
N ALA A 196 -7.37 9.57 -4.65
CA ALA A 196 -7.36 10.56 -3.56
C ALA A 196 -6.04 10.52 -2.78
N PHE A 197 -5.54 9.30 -2.49
CA PHE A 197 -4.24 9.11 -1.85
C PHE A 197 -3.12 9.79 -2.65
N GLY A 198 -3.02 9.50 -3.94
CA GLY A 198 -1.96 10.06 -4.79
C GLY A 198 -1.95 11.59 -4.79
N ILE A 199 -3.13 12.22 -4.88
CA ILE A 199 -3.27 13.68 -4.85
C ILE A 199 -2.84 14.27 -3.50
N LEU A 200 -3.32 13.69 -2.39
CA LEU A 200 -3.03 14.20 -1.04
C LEU A 200 -1.57 13.94 -0.66
N PHE A 201 -1.05 12.75 -0.95
CA PHE A 201 0.29 12.37 -0.54
C PHE A 201 1.39 13.10 -1.33
N ASP A 202 1.17 13.33 -2.64
CA ASP A 202 2.05 14.19 -3.44
C ASP A 202 2.16 15.60 -2.83
N ARG A 203 1.03 16.16 -2.38
CA ARG A 203 1.01 17.47 -1.72
C ARG A 203 1.70 17.48 -0.36
N ILE A 204 1.68 16.37 0.35
CA ILE A 204 2.38 16.22 1.64
C ILE A 204 3.89 16.16 1.43
N ILE A 205 4.35 15.52 0.36
CA ILE A 205 5.78 15.30 0.10
C ILE A 205 6.41 16.47 -0.64
N ASN A 206 5.72 17.05 -1.62
CA ASN A 206 6.27 18.00 -2.60
C ASN A 206 5.61 19.40 -2.55
N GLY A 207 4.63 19.60 -1.67
CA GLY A 207 3.81 20.81 -1.61
C GLY A 207 4.31 21.95 -0.74
#